data_6ca86ea777e889b9d2db36e6f3cac0d8
#
_entry.id   6ca86ea777e889b9d2db36e6f3cac0d8
#
_cell.length_a   1.000
_cell.length_b   1.000
_cell.length_c   1.000
_cell.angle_alpha   90.00
_cell.angle_beta   90.00
_cell.angle_gamma   90.00
#
_symmetry.space_group_name_H-M   'P 1'
#
loop_
_entity.id
_entity.type
_entity.pdbx_description
1 polymer ?
#
loop_
_entity_poly.entity_id
_entity_poly.type
_entity_poly.pdbx_seq_one_letter_code
_entity_poly.pdbx_strand_id
1 'polypeptide(L)'
;VNSAGPSGGEANGTDATAAPDATAAPTATADAGAGAKAPTIAAVLPGGGARGAYEVGALSELLPALEARGERVSVWCGTSVGAINAVAFGSRAHLSAGEQTELARALWLSMRKHDVIARIVGIGGVRTMARAVGNIVGTPGAGVASLLDPSPLAASLDRWIDWDRLDANVQARLVQACVIATSLTSGEPFAFVASADGPPRLYDDEVRYVGTRLSGEHVRASAAIPVLFPAVEVTHPRRAAGYYADGGTRLNSPIKPALNLGADRVIVIGLEPFSFGGGRPASPRGPSIADVAANMLDGMLVDQVAQDVRRMALVNSFFVEDVATGTLHSPRSYRLSRGHDPYRPISYALVSPRRHGEIGRIAQQVFQRRYGGFGSLRDIDYTVISRILGSSSQSRGELLSFLMFDQEFVAELIELGRRDAQRWLRRHPRFWCRDASHDLNVGDVDRGVLKEQDALEEFRQRRR
;
A
#
# COMPACT_ATOMS: atom_id res chain seq x y z
N VAL A 1 18.25 63.01 -55.06
CA VAL A 1 19.40 63.69 -55.60
C VAL A 1 20.65 63.00 -55.10
N ASN A 2 21.23 62.30 -56.01
CA ASN A 2 22.67 62.07 -56.31
C ASN A 2 23.58 61.66 -55.11
N SER A 3 24.51 60.77 -55.23
CA SER A 3 25.10 60.06 -56.39
C SER A 3 26.31 59.30 -55.85
N ALA A 4 26.55 58.18 -56.58
CA ALA A 4 27.79 57.58 -56.96
C ALA A 4 28.80 56.98 -55.96
N GLY A 5 29.08 55.71 -56.20
CA GLY A 5 30.32 55.04 -55.87
C GLY A 5 31.48 55.50 -56.78
N PRO A 6 32.56 54.76 -57.08
CA PRO A 6 32.79 53.31 -56.99
C PRO A 6 34.22 52.89 -56.59
N SER A 7 34.52 51.58 -56.82
CA SER A 7 35.78 50.89 -57.13
C SER A 7 36.73 50.66 -55.93
N GLY A 8 37.37 49.57 -55.77
CA GLY A 8 37.71 48.41 -56.58
C GLY A 8 38.97 47.83 -55.96
N GLY A 9 39.24 46.55 -56.13
CA GLY A 9 40.58 46.02 -55.92
C GLY A 9 40.63 44.62 -55.33
N GLU A 10 40.74 43.67 -56.19
CA GLU A 10 41.20 42.27 -56.08
C GLU A 10 42.45 42.12 -55.20
N ALA A 11 42.79 41.07 -54.60
CA ALA A 11 43.01 39.70 -55.01
C ALA A 11 43.62 38.85 -53.90
N ASN A 12 43.29 37.56 -53.98
CA ASN A 12 44.11 36.37 -53.69
C ASN A 12 44.71 36.11 -52.30
N GLY A 13 44.34 35.01 -51.73
CA GLY A 13 45.22 33.84 -51.70
C GLY A 13 45.15 33.04 -50.40
N THR A 14 44.69 31.81 -50.59
CA THR A 14 45.18 30.55 -50.00
C THR A 14 45.27 30.40 -48.50
N ASP A 15 44.60 29.40 -48.13
CA ASP A 15 45.01 28.13 -47.54
C ASP A 15 44.49 27.82 -46.07
N ALA A 16 43.94 26.67 -46.06
CA ALA A 16 43.42 25.84 -45.04
C ALA A 16 44.19 25.80 -43.71
N THR A 17 43.45 25.76 -42.61
CA THR A 17 43.61 24.71 -41.58
C THR A 17 42.37 24.64 -40.72
N ALA A 18 41.83 23.45 -40.66
CA ALA A 18 40.69 23.06 -39.78
C ALA A 18 41.10 23.12 -38.31
N ALA A 19 40.21 23.65 -37.47
CA ALA A 19 40.23 23.47 -36.03
C ALA A 19 38.86 22.98 -35.54
N PRO A 20 38.81 22.13 -34.52
CA PRO A 20 37.69 21.25 -34.28
C PRO A 20 36.53 21.92 -33.54
N ASP A 21 35.41 21.38 -33.87
CA ASP A 21 34.07 21.56 -33.31
C ASP A 21 34.08 21.67 -31.77
N ALA A 22 33.67 22.79 -31.23
CA ALA A 22 33.37 22.97 -29.83
C ALA A 22 31.96 22.41 -29.55
N THR A 23 31.93 21.24 -28.95
CA THR A 23 30.75 20.60 -28.34
C THR A 23 29.92 21.61 -27.58
N ALA A 24 28.72 21.85 -28.08
CA ALA A 24 27.67 22.56 -27.36
C ALA A 24 27.27 21.78 -26.11
N ALA A 25 27.55 22.34 -24.95
CA ALA A 25 26.98 21.88 -23.68
C ALA A 25 25.45 22.01 -23.74
N PRO A 26 24.70 21.04 -23.23
CA PRO A 26 23.26 21.18 -23.12
C PRO A 26 22.94 22.27 -22.10
N THR A 27 22.31 23.33 -22.54
CA THR A 27 21.71 24.36 -21.73
C THR A 27 20.67 23.70 -20.85
N ALA A 28 21.00 23.47 -19.57
CA ALA A 28 20.06 23.21 -18.51
C ALA A 28 19.20 24.45 -18.34
N THR A 29 18.00 24.43 -18.88
CA THR A 29 16.96 25.39 -18.52
C THR A 29 16.57 25.10 -17.08
N ALA A 30 17.23 25.80 -16.16
CA ALA A 30 16.79 25.94 -14.79
C ALA A 30 15.57 26.86 -14.78
N ASP A 31 14.39 26.28 -14.84
CA ASP A 31 13.17 26.95 -14.40
C ASP A 31 13.07 26.82 -12.87
N ALA A 32 13.90 27.57 -12.19
CA ALA A 32 13.82 27.78 -10.76
C ALA A 32 12.79 28.89 -10.48
N GLY A 33 11.51 28.54 -10.65
CA GLY A 33 10.41 29.36 -10.17
C GLY A 33 10.46 29.42 -8.64
N ALA A 34 10.74 30.59 -8.10
CA ALA A 34 10.71 30.88 -6.68
C ALA A 34 9.36 30.49 -6.07
N GLY A 35 9.34 29.60 -5.06
CA GLY A 35 8.20 29.31 -4.22
C GLY A 35 7.44 28.00 -4.45
N ALA A 36 7.93 27.05 -5.23
CA ALA A 36 7.28 25.75 -5.36
C ALA A 36 7.38 24.97 -4.03
N LYS A 37 6.24 24.76 -3.38
CA LYS A 37 6.13 23.90 -2.19
C LYS A 37 6.71 22.51 -2.49
N ALA A 38 7.53 21.98 -1.58
CA ALA A 38 8.04 20.62 -1.72
C ALA A 38 6.87 19.61 -1.90
N PRO A 39 7.02 18.61 -2.78
CA PRO A 39 5.93 17.67 -3.05
C PRO A 39 5.58 16.86 -1.80
N THR A 40 4.29 16.73 -1.55
CA THR A 40 3.77 15.85 -0.49
C THR A 40 3.86 14.40 -0.95
N ILE A 41 4.57 13.57 -0.20
CA ILE A 41 4.81 12.17 -0.53
C ILE A 41 4.08 11.27 0.46
N ALA A 42 3.26 10.35 -0.08
CA ALA A 42 2.57 9.37 0.74
C ALA A 42 3.16 7.96 0.57
N ALA A 43 3.21 7.21 1.68
CA ALA A 43 3.35 5.77 1.69
C ALA A 43 1.98 5.12 1.91
N VAL A 44 1.64 4.17 1.06
CA VAL A 44 0.39 3.40 1.07
C VAL A 44 0.72 1.96 1.39
N LEU A 45 0.25 1.50 2.55
CA LEU A 45 0.58 0.21 3.15
C LEU A 45 -0.70 -0.62 3.32
N PRO A 46 -0.87 -1.69 2.54
CA PRO A 46 -2.07 -2.51 2.60
C PRO A 46 -2.12 -3.42 3.82
N GLY A 47 -3.27 -4.03 4.05
CA GLY A 47 -3.43 -5.08 5.04
C GLY A 47 -2.87 -6.42 4.57
N GLY A 48 -2.41 -7.23 5.51
CA GLY A 48 -1.84 -8.53 5.17
C GLY A 48 -1.32 -9.36 6.34
N GLY A 49 -1.60 -9.02 7.58
CA GLY A 49 -1.13 -9.74 8.76
C GLY A 49 0.41 -9.79 8.83
N ALA A 50 1.00 -10.96 9.09
CA ALA A 50 2.46 -11.11 9.20
C ALA A 50 3.22 -10.76 7.90
N ARG A 51 2.52 -10.60 6.77
CA ARG A 51 3.10 -10.13 5.50
C ARG A 51 3.61 -8.69 5.56
N GLY A 52 3.20 -7.88 6.55
CA GLY A 52 3.70 -6.52 6.77
C GLY A 52 5.22 -6.42 6.99
N ALA A 53 5.88 -7.52 7.30
CA ALA A 53 7.35 -7.61 7.32
C ALA A 53 7.98 -7.32 5.95
N TYR A 54 7.30 -7.69 4.85
CA TYR A 54 7.71 -7.36 3.48
C TYR A 54 7.71 -5.85 3.24
N GLU A 55 6.70 -5.14 3.75
CA GLU A 55 6.61 -3.67 3.63
C GLU A 55 7.82 -2.99 4.28
N VAL A 56 8.20 -3.44 5.48
CA VAL A 56 9.38 -2.92 6.18
C VAL A 56 10.66 -3.21 5.39
N GLY A 57 10.78 -4.40 4.81
CA GLY A 57 11.89 -4.75 3.92
C GLY A 57 11.97 -3.83 2.71
N ALA A 58 10.85 -3.56 2.04
CA ALA A 58 10.81 -2.66 0.90
C ALA A 58 11.16 -1.20 1.30
N LEU A 59 10.56 -0.71 2.38
CA LEU A 59 10.80 0.65 2.88
C LEU A 59 12.25 0.84 3.35
N SER A 60 12.95 -0.22 3.81
CA SER A 60 14.35 -0.11 4.23
C SER A 60 15.32 0.26 3.10
N GLU A 61 14.94 0.06 1.85
CA GLU A 61 15.70 0.48 0.69
C GLU A 61 15.13 1.78 0.08
N LEU A 62 13.79 1.94 0.09
CA LEU A 62 13.15 3.09 -0.55
C LEU A 62 13.34 4.38 0.25
N LEU A 63 13.21 4.35 1.59
CA LEU A 63 13.29 5.57 2.40
C LEU A 63 14.68 6.20 2.37
N PRO A 64 15.82 5.47 2.53
CA PRO A 64 17.13 6.05 2.38
C PRO A 64 17.40 6.58 0.96
N ALA A 65 16.90 5.90 -0.08
CA ALA A 65 17.03 6.37 -1.46
C ALA A 65 16.23 7.66 -1.71
N LEU A 66 15.09 7.83 -1.02
CA LEU A 66 14.29 9.03 -1.07
C LEU A 66 14.98 10.18 -0.31
N GLU A 67 15.50 9.92 0.89
CA GLU A 67 16.21 10.90 1.71
C GLU A 67 17.48 11.42 1.00
N ALA A 68 18.21 10.55 0.30
CA ALA A 68 19.36 10.95 -0.52
C ALA A 68 19.00 11.94 -1.65
N ARG A 69 17.72 12.06 -1.99
CA ARG A 69 17.17 13.02 -2.96
C ARG A 69 16.64 14.30 -2.30
N GLY A 70 16.79 14.43 -0.97
CA GLY A 70 16.19 15.52 -0.20
C GLY A 70 14.67 15.41 -0.05
N GLU A 71 14.10 14.23 -0.29
CA GLU A 71 12.67 13.95 -0.21
C GLU A 71 12.37 13.06 1.00
N ARG A 72 11.16 13.16 1.55
CA ARG A 72 10.70 12.31 2.66
C ARG A 72 9.21 12.03 2.60
N VAL A 73 8.81 10.90 3.12
CA VAL A 73 7.39 10.57 3.28
C VAL A 73 6.80 11.46 4.39
N SER A 74 5.75 12.18 4.04
CA SER A 74 5.01 13.07 4.95
C SER A 74 3.57 12.61 5.20
N VAL A 75 3.07 11.61 4.47
CA VAL A 75 1.73 11.02 4.66
C VAL A 75 1.87 9.52 4.75
N TRP A 76 1.42 8.92 5.84
CA TRP A 76 1.42 7.48 6.05
C TRP A 76 0.00 6.96 6.10
N CYS A 77 -0.42 6.19 5.10
CA CYS A 77 -1.75 5.60 5.03
C CYS A 77 -1.66 4.08 5.11
N GLY A 78 -2.35 3.49 6.05
CA GLY A 78 -2.30 2.05 6.23
C GLY A 78 -3.63 1.41 6.59
N THR A 79 -3.75 0.14 6.22
CA THR A 79 -4.88 -0.73 6.56
C THR A 79 -4.34 -1.96 7.29
N SER A 80 -5.01 -2.43 8.35
CA SER A 80 -4.61 -3.63 9.10
C SER A 80 -3.15 -3.55 9.57
N VAL A 81 -2.30 -4.50 9.21
CA VAL A 81 -0.87 -4.46 9.51
C VAL A 81 -0.18 -3.24 8.91
N GLY A 82 -0.61 -2.80 7.73
CA GLY A 82 -0.14 -1.54 7.13
C GLY A 82 -0.43 -0.33 8.02
N ALA A 83 -1.54 -0.34 8.79
CA ALA A 83 -1.81 0.68 9.79
C ALA A 83 -0.79 0.64 10.95
N ILE A 84 -0.40 -0.56 11.40
CA ILE A 84 0.67 -0.72 12.40
C ILE A 84 1.98 -0.11 11.88
N ASN A 85 2.37 -0.44 10.65
CA ASN A 85 3.57 0.11 10.03
C ASN A 85 3.46 1.62 9.83
N ALA A 86 2.32 2.13 9.35
CA ALA A 86 2.09 3.56 9.12
C ALA A 86 2.27 4.40 10.40
N VAL A 87 1.67 3.98 11.53
CA VAL A 87 1.83 4.71 12.79
C VAL A 87 3.23 4.51 13.39
N ALA A 88 3.85 3.34 13.18
CA ALA A 88 5.22 3.07 13.63
C ALA A 88 6.25 3.95 12.91
N PHE A 89 6.14 4.13 11.60
CA PHE A 89 6.97 5.07 10.84
C PHE A 89 6.59 6.53 11.17
N GLY A 90 5.31 6.83 11.28
CA GLY A 90 4.84 8.17 11.67
C GLY A 90 5.37 8.63 13.02
N SER A 91 5.42 7.74 14.04
CA SER A 91 5.99 8.07 15.34
C SER A 91 7.50 8.33 15.30
N ARG A 92 8.18 7.86 14.26
CA ARG A 92 9.63 8.01 14.03
C ARG A 92 9.98 9.04 12.94
N ALA A 93 9.01 9.82 12.45
CA ALA A 93 9.21 10.76 11.35
C ALA A 93 10.26 11.86 11.61
N HIS A 94 10.62 12.10 12.86
CA HIS A 94 11.68 13.03 13.27
C HIS A 94 13.11 12.47 13.12
N LEU A 95 13.25 11.16 12.89
CA LEU A 95 14.53 10.47 12.71
C LEU A 95 14.95 10.45 11.23
N SER A 96 16.21 10.10 10.97
CA SER A 96 16.68 9.81 9.62
C SER A 96 16.02 8.56 9.05
N ALA A 97 15.99 8.41 7.73
CA ALA A 97 15.41 7.24 7.07
C ALA A 97 16.10 5.93 7.51
N GLY A 98 17.43 5.97 7.71
CA GLY A 98 18.17 4.83 8.19
C GLY A 98 17.74 4.38 9.59
N GLU A 99 17.62 5.32 10.53
CA GLU A 99 17.16 5.03 11.90
C GLU A 99 15.72 4.51 11.92
N GLN A 100 14.82 5.14 11.16
CA GLN A 100 13.42 4.70 11.06
C GLN A 100 13.32 3.25 10.60
N THR A 101 14.04 2.91 9.55
CA THR A 101 13.99 1.57 8.94
C THR A 101 14.65 0.50 9.80
N GLU A 102 15.76 0.83 10.46
CA GLU A 102 16.43 -0.10 11.37
C GLU A 102 15.56 -0.41 12.61
N LEU A 103 14.93 0.61 13.21
CA LEU A 103 13.99 0.43 14.31
C LEU A 103 12.76 -0.38 13.89
N ALA A 104 12.22 -0.15 12.69
CA ALA A 104 11.10 -0.92 12.17
C ALA A 104 11.49 -2.38 11.93
N ARG A 105 12.69 -2.63 11.38
CA ARG A 105 13.25 -3.96 11.17
C ARG A 105 13.46 -4.71 12.49
N ALA A 106 14.07 -4.05 13.48
CA ALA A 106 14.27 -4.61 14.81
C ALA A 106 12.94 -4.97 15.49
N LEU A 107 11.92 -4.10 15.36
CA LEU A 107 10.57 -4.37 15.84
C LEU A 107 10.03 -5.68 15.26
N TRP A 108 10.02 -5.80 13.93
CA TRP A 108 9.49 -6.99 13.26
C TRP A 108 10.27 -8.26 13.57
N LEU A 109 11.60 -8.20 13.63
CA LEU A 109 12.42 -9.35 14.01
C LEU A 109 12.23 -9.76 15.48
N SER A 110 11.80 -8.85 16.36
CA SER A 110 11.48 -9.15 17.76
C SER A 110 10.06 -9.69 17.95
N MET A 111 9.14 -9.39 17.02
CA MET A 111 7.72 -9.75 17.10
C MET A 111 7.52 -11.27 17.11
N ARG A 112 6.61 -11.74 17.96
CA ARG A 112 6.25 -13.15 18.11
C ARG A 112 4.74 -13.31 18.00
N LYS A 113 4.30 -14.52 17.71
CA LYS A 113 2.87 -14.85 17.67
C LYS A 113 2.12 -14.42 18.94
N HIS A 114 2.71 -14.65 20.10
CA HIS A 114 2.08 -14.33 21.40
C HIS A 114 1.98 -12.82 21.69
N ASP A 115 2.65 -11.98 20.92
CA ASP A 115 2.47 -10.52 20.98
C ASP A 115 1.22 -10.07 20.25
N VAL A 116 0.71 -10.88 19.32
CA VAL A 116 -0.45 -10.56 18.48
C VAL A 116 -1.66 -11.40 18.84
N ILE A 117 -1.45 -12.71 19.10
CA ILE A 117 -2.51 -13.69 19.30
C ILE A 117 -2.26 -14.45 20.61
N ALA A 118 -3.26 -14.53 21.47
CA ALA A 118 -3.19 -15.36 22.67
C ALA A 118 -3.09 -16.86 22.30
N ARG A 119 -2.54 -17.66 23.21
CA ARG A 119 -2.38 -19.10 22.99
C ARG A 119 -3.73 -19.77 22.73
N ILE A 120 -3.82 -20.51 21.59
CA ILE A 120 -5.02 -21.24 21.20
C ILE A 120 -5.18 -22.50 22.04
N VAL A 121 -4.06 -23.15 22.35
CA VAL A 121 -4.03 -24.39 23.12
C VAL A 121 -3.92 -24.09 24.62
N GLY A 122 -4.97 -24.38 25.32
CA GLY A 122 -5.14 -24.15 26.77
C GLY A 122 -6.60 -24.18 27.17
N ILE A 123 -6.91 -24.20 28.47
CA ILE A 123 -8.29 -24.28 28.98
C ILE A 123 -9.17 -23.13 28.41
N GLY A 124 -8.58 -21.93 28.23
CA GLY A 124 -9.25 -20.77 27.63
C GLY A 124 -9.48 -20.93 26.13
N GLY A 125 -8.48 -21.39 25.38
CA GLY A 125 -8.55 -21.53 23.92
C GLY A 125 -9.52 -22.63 23.46
N VAL A 126 -9.54 -23.79 24.15
CA VAL A 126 -10.50 -24.86 23.86
C VAL A 126 -11.94 -24.38 24.11
N ARG A 127 -12.15 -23.59 25.18
CA ARG A 127 -13.45 -23.01 25.49
C ARG A 127 -13.89 -21.96 24.45
N THR A 128 -12.97 -21.16 23.95
CA THR A 128 -13.23 -20.18 22.89
C THR A 128 -13.56 -20.88 21.57
N MET A 129 -12.81 -21.90 21.21
CA MET A 129 -13.06 -22.70 20.00
C MET A 129 -14.38 -23.48 20.08
N ALA A 130 -14.72 -24.08 21.24
CA ALA A 130 -16.00 -24.75 21.44
C ALA A 130 -17.19 -23.77 21.34
N ARG A 131 -17.03 -22.53 21.84
CA ARG A 131 -18.04 -21.48 21.67
C ARG A 131 -18.16 -21.02 20.22
N ALA A 132 -17.05 -20.85 19.51
CA ALA A 132 -17.06 -20.46 18.10
C ALA A 132 -17.78 -21.51 17.22
N VAL A 133 -17.49 -22.80 17.44
CA VAL A 133 -18.18 -23.90 16.77
C VAL A 133 -19.66 -23.94 17.17
N GLY A 134 -19.99 -23.76 18.46
CA GLY A 134 -21.37 -23.70 18.96
C GLY A 134 -22.18 -22.55 18.31
N ASN A 135 -21.56 -21.40 18.05
CA ASN A 135 -22.20 -20.29 17.34
C ASN A 135 -22.50 -20.60 15.87
N ILE A 136 -21.58 -21.28 15.18
CA ILE A 136 -21.79 -21.72 13.79
C ILE A 136 -22.95 -22.72 13.70
N VAL A 137 -23.12 -23.55 14.72
CA VAL A 137 -24.21 -24.56 14.82
C VAL A 137 -25.50 -23.95 15.37
N GLY A 138 -25.52 -22.67 15.75
CA GLY A 138 -26.74 -21.97 16.18
C GLY A 138 -27.19 -22.28 17.62
N THR A 139 -26.25 -22.62 18.52
CA THR A 139 -26.60 -22.84 19.95
C THR A 139 -26.97 -21.52 20.65
N PRO A 140 -28.18 -21.42 21.26
CA PRO A 140 -28.58 -20.20 21.96
C PRO A 140 -27.64 -19.85 23.12
N GLY A 141 -27.21 -18.58 23.19
CA GLY A 141 -26.34 -18.07 24.26
C GLY A 141 -24.83 -18.16 24.02
N ALA A 142 -24.39 -18.71 22.89
CA ALA A 142 -23.04 -18.59 22.45
C ALA A 142 -22.88 -17.21 21.77
N GLY A 143 -22.41 -16.16 22.47
CA GLY A 143 -22.13 -14.85 21.88
C GLY A 143 -21.14 -14.97 20.71
N VAL A 144 -21.08 -13.99 19.80
CA VAL A 144 -20.19 -13.98 18.63
C VAL A 144 -18.75 -14.21 19.12
N ALA A 145 -18.25 -15.43 18.98
CA ALA A 145 -16.87 -15.76 19.32
C ALA A 145 -16.05 -15.73 18.06
N SER A 146 -14.99 -14.93 18.08
CA SER A 146 -13.91 -15.01 17.08
C SER A 146 -13.11 -16.29 17.27
N LEU A 147 -12.46 -16.75 16.19
CA LEU A 147 -11.60 -17.94 16.24
C LEU A 147 -10.33 -17.72 17.06
N LEU A 148 -9.83 -16.48 17.11
CA LEU A 148 -8.58 -16.10 17.77
C LEU A 148 -8.81 -14.94 18.74
N ASP A 149 -7.99 -14.88 19.78
CA ASP A 149 -7.98 -13.78 20.76
C ASP A 149 -6.80 -12.82 20.49
N PRO A 150 -7.05 -11.58 20.01
CA PRO A 150 -6.02 -10.58 19.74
C PRO A 150 -5.72 -9.70 20.97
N SER A 151 -6.13 -10.07 22.18
CA SER A 151 -5.91 -9.25 23.38
C SER A 151 -4.46 -8.85 23.62
N PRO A 152 -3.43 -9.69 23.31
CA PRO A 152 -2.03 -9.28 23.45
C PRO A 152 -1.62 -8.11 22.56
N LEU A 153 -2.26 -7.93 21.40
CA LEU A 153 -1.94 -6.87 20.47
C LEU A 153 -2.09 -5.47 21.08
N ALA A 154 -3.06 -5.28 21.99
CA ALA A 154 -3.27 -3.99 22.66
C ALA A 154 -2.01 -3.54 23.41
N ALA A 155 -1.52 -4.38 24.34
CA ALA A 155 -0.31 -4.09 25.11
C ALA A 155 0.95 -4.04 24.22
N SER A 156 0.97 -4.79 23.11
CA SER A 156 2.07 -4.78 22.17
C SER A 156 2.14 -3.47 21.38
N LEU A 157 1.01 -2.93 20.93
CA LEU A 157 0.97 -1.63 20.26
C LEU A 157 1.48 -0.51 21.16
N ASP A 158 1.14 -0.53 22.46
CA ASP A 158 1.62 0.47 23.41
C ASP A 158 3.13 0.39 23.65
N ARG A 159 3.73 -0.80 23.49
CA ARG A 159 5.18 -0.98 23.55
C ARG A 159 5.89 -0.61 22.24
N TRP A 160 5.24 -0.80 21.10
CA TRP A 160 5.83 -0.64 19.77
C TRP A 160 5.75 0.77 19.23
N ILE A 161 4.70 1.50 19.64
CA ILE A 161 4.36 2.83 19.11
C ILE A 161 4.49 3.86 20.23
N ASP A 162 5.29 4.86 19.99
CA ASP A 162 5.32 6.08 20.81
C ASP A 162 4.20 7.02 20.32
N TRP A 163 3.03 6.90 20.97
CA TRP A 163 1.83 7.68 20.62
C TRP A 163 2.02 9.18 20.85
N ASP A 164 2.76 9.56 21.90
CA ASP A 164 3.02 10.96 22.18
C ASP A 164 3.98 11.57 21.15
N ARG A 165 4.96 10.79 20.70
CA ARG A 165 5.86 11.21 19.64
C ARG A 165 5.14 11.29 18.29
N LEU A 166 4.21 10.37 17.99
CA LEU A 166 3.37 10.46 16.81
C LEU A 166 2.59 11.78 16.80
N ASP A 167 1.94 12.10 17.91
CA ASP A 167 1.19 13.35 18.06
C ASP A 167 2.09 14.57 17.91
N ALA A 168 3.25 14.60 18.57
CA ALA A 168 4.24 15.66 18.44
C ALA A 168 4.71 15.85 16.97
N ASN A 169 4.98 14.78 16.26
CA ASN A 169 5.37 14.83 14.84
C ASN A 169 4.22 15.37 13.96
N VAL A 170 2.99 15.03 14.27
CA VAL A 170 1.80 15.56 13.58
C VAL A 170 1.64 17.05 13.85
N GLN A 171 1.73 17.50 15.12
CA GLN A 171 1.62 18.91 15.47
C GLN A 171 2.76 19.74 14.86
N ALA A 172 3.96 19.18 14.77
CA ALA A 172 5.10 19.79 14.08
C ALA A 172 4.99 19.76 12.55
N ARG A 173 3.90 19.22 11.98
CA ARG A 173 3.67 19.07 10.52
C ARG A 173 4.74 18.24 9.79
N LEU A 174 5.44 17.39 10.52
CA LEU A 174 6.40 16.45 9.93
C LEU A 174 5.69 15.30 9.25
N VAL A 175 4.49 14.92 9.73
CA VAL A 175 3.75 13.75 9.24
C VAL A 175 2.25 13.94 9.39
N GLN A 176 1.52 13.29 8.49
CA GLN A 176 0.11 12.95 8.63
C GLN A 176 -0.01 11.42 8.65
N ALA A 177 -0.89 10.88 9.48
CA ALA A 177 -1.12 9.44 9.55
C ALA A 177 -2.61 9.13 9.36
N CYS A 178 -2.90 8.08 8.59
CA CYS A 178 -4.25 7.65 8.27
C CYS A 178 -4.38 6.14 8.48
N VAL A 179 -5.37 5.76 9.28
CA VAL A 179 -5.69 4.38 9.61
C VAL A 179 -7.09 4.06 9.10
N ILE A 180 -7.22 2.99 8.31
CA ILE A 180 -8.50 2.58 7.71
C ILE A 180 -9.14 1.48 8.54
N ALA A 181 -10.42 1.65 8.89
CA ALA A 181 -11.23 0.60 9.50
C ALA A 181 -12.64 0.60 8.88
N THR A 182 -13.36 -0.51 8.97
CA THR A 182 -14.73 -0.65 8.44
C THR A 182 -15.73 -0.59 9.58
N SER A 183 -16.66 0.38 9.53
CA SER A 183 -17.76 0.47 10.51
C SER A 183 -18.73 -0.69 10.33
N LEU A 184 -19.03 -1.41 11.40
CA LEU A 184 -20.03 -2.48 11.39
C LEU A 184 -21.47 -1.96 11.44
N THR A 185 -21.65 -0.69 11.79
CA THR A 185 -22.99 -0.07 11.84
C THR A 185 -23.41 0.43 10.47
N SER A 186 -22.51 1.15 9.74
CA SER A 186 -22.83 1.72 8.42
C SER A 186 -22.35 0.87 7.25
N GLY A 187 -21.39 -0.05 7.48
CA GLY A 187 -20.71 -0.81 6.44
C GLY A 187 -19.71 0.01 5.63
N GLU A 188 -19.47 1.28 5.99
CA GLU A 188 -18.59 2.21 5.27
C GLU A 188 -17.14 2.10 5.75
N PRO A 189 -16.15 2.35 4.88
CA PRO A 189 -14.77 2.53 5.31
C PRO A 189 -14.60 3.90 5.97
N PHE A 190 -13.97 3.89 7.14
CA PHE A 190 -13.58 5.08 7.91
C PHE A 190 -12.08 5.26 7.80
N ALA A 191 -11.66 6.47 7.48
CA ALA A 191 -10.29 6.92 7.53
C ALA A 191 -10.09 7.79 8.78
N PHE A 192 -9.49 7.22 9.82
CA PHE A 192 -9.08 7.95 11.01
C PHE A 192 -7.78 8.69 10.73
N VAL A 193 -7.81 10.01 10.80
CA VAL A 193 -6.73 10.88 10.33
C VAL A 193 -6.15 11.69 11.47
N ALA A 194 -4.85 11.54 11.72
CA ALA A 194 -4.05 12.45 12.52
C ALA A 194 -3.32 13.43 11.59
N SER A 195 -3.74 14.68 11.61
CA SER A 195 -3.17 15.77 10.81
C SER A 195 -3.35 17.09 11.54
N ALA A 196 -2.32 17.95 11.51
CA ALA A 196 -2.39 19.29 12.08
C ALA A 196 -3.41 20.20 11.35
N ASP A 197 -3.68 19.90 10.07
CA ASP A 197 -4.65 20.62 9.25
C ASP A 197 -6.07 20.02 9.33
N GLY A 198 -6.23 18.94 10.10
CA GLY A 198 -7.47 18.18 10.22
C GLY A 198 -7.69 17.22 9.03
N PRO A 199 -8.85 16.54 9.00
CA PRO A 199 -9.19 15.63 7.91
C PRO A 199 -9.52 16.42 6.64
N PRO A 200 -9.44 15.76 5.45
CA PRO A 200 -9.88 16.37 4.21
C PRO A 200 -11.31 16.90 4.30
N ARG A 201 -11.55 18.12 3.80
CA ARG A 201 -12.88 18.75 3.79
C ARG A 201 -13.72 18.37 2.57
N LEU A 202 -13.31 17.34 1.85
CA LEU A 202 -14.00 16.85 0.67
C LEU A 202 -15.18 15.97 1.10
N TYR A 203 -16.33 16.18 0.44
CA TYR A 203 -17.41 15.21 0.48
C TYR A 203 -16.98 14.00 -0.37
N ASP A 204 -16.82 12.86 0.27
CA ASP A 204 -16.43 11.61 -0.37
C ASP A 204 -17.52 10.58 -0.06
N ASP A 205 -18.20 10.10 -1.11
CA ASP A 205 -19.28 9.13 -0.98
C ASP A 205 -18.76 7.72 -0.62
N GLU A 206 -17.45 7.48 -0.76
CA GLU A 206 -16.87 6.15 -0.59
C GLU A 206 -16.11 5.99 0.73
N VAL A 207 -15.55 7.08 1.31
CA VAL A 207 -14.72 7.03 2.51
C VAL A 207 -15.10 8.14 3.48
N ARG A 208 -15.36 7.78 4.72
CA ARG A 208 -15.66 8.75 5.79
C ARG A 208 -14.39 9.16 6.53
N TYR A 209 -13.98 10.40 6.35
CA TYR A 209 -12.79 10.96 7.01
C TYR A 209 -13.11 11.49 8.40
N VAL A 210 -12.33 11.05 9.39
CA VAL A 210 -12.50 11.44 10.79
C VAL A 210 -11.18 11.91 11.38
N GLY A 211 -11.05 13.22 11.63
CA GLY A 211 -9.89 13.78 12.31
C GLY A 211 -9.88 13.37 13.79
N THR A 212 -8.77 12.80 14.24
CA THR A 212 -8.57 12.34 15.62
C THR A 212 -7.09 12.22 15.96
N ARG A 213 -6.78 12.21 17.24
CA ARG A 213 -5.52 11.67 17.73
C ARG A 213 -5.60 10.14 17.59
N LEU A 214 -4.65 9.54 16.88
CA LEU A 214 -4.60 8.09 16.72
C LEU A 214 -4.14 7.42 18.01
N SER A 215 -4.68 6.21 18.24
CA SER A 215 -4.39 5.39 19.42
C SER A 215 -4.47 3.89 19.06
N GLY A 216 -4.13 3.03 20.02
CA GLY A 216 -4.20 1.59 19.85
C GLY A 216 -5.58 1.06 19.49
N GLU A 217 -6.67 1.74 19.87
CA GLU A 217 -8.04 1.31 19.51
C GLU A 217 -8.28 1.40 17.99
N HIS A 218 -7.83 2.48 17.34
CA HIS A 218 -7.98 2.67 15.89
C HIS A 218 -7.19 1.63 15.10
N VAL A 219 -5.94 1.36 15.53
CA VAL A 219 -5.09 0.36 14.87
C VAL A 219 -5.62 -1.05 15.08
N ARG A 220 -6.10 -1.39 16.28
CA ARG A 220 -6.74 -2.68 16.53
C ARG A 220 -8.02 -2.86 15.74
N ALA A 221 -8.84 -1.80 15.62
CA ALA A 221 -10.04 -1.79 14.79
C ALA A 221 -9.68 -2.07 13.32
N SER A 222 -8.62 -1.42 12.82
CA SER A 222 -8.08 -1.65 11.48
C SER A 222 -7.57 -3.07 11.25
N ALA A 223 -7.09 -3.76 12.30
CA ALA A 223 -6.53 -5.11 12.23
C ALA A 223 -7.52 -6.21 12.70
N ALA A 224 -8.79 -5.89 12.92
CA ALA A 224 -9.80 -6.82 13.38
C ALA A 224 -10.40 -7.64 12.21
N ILE A 225 -9.61 -8.58 11.68
CA ILE A 225 -10.02 -9.45 10.54
C ILE A 225 -11.29 -10.22 10.91
N PRO A 226 -12.41 -10.04 10.17
CA PRO A 226 -13.65 -10.72 10.43
C PRO A 226 -13.48 -12.24 10.50
N VAL A 227 -14.25 -12.90 11.36
CA VAL A 227 -14.18 -14.34 11.67
C VAL A 227 -12.94 -14.71 12.49
N LEU A 228 -11.76 -14.17 12.16
CA LEU A 228 -10.53 -14.47 12.89
C LEU A 228 -10.48 -13.71 14.22
N PHE A 229 -10.78 -12.42 14.20
CA PHE A 229 -10.73 -11.54 15.38
C PHE A 229 -12.09 -10.90 15.68
N PRO A 230 -12.37 -10.58 16.95
CA PRO A 230 -13.59 -9.87 17.33
C PRO A 230 -13.55 -8.43 16.81
N ALA A 231 -14.73 -7.86 16.57
CA ALA A 231 -14.86 -6.44 16.32
C ALA A 231 -14.30 -5.63 17.49
N VAL A 232 -13.71 -4.48 17.18
CA VAL A 232 -13.11 -3.58 18.17
C VAL A 232 -14.00 -2.36 18.35
N GLU A 233 -14.31 -2.02 19.60
CA GLU A 233 -14.98 -0.78 19.93
C GLU A 233 -13.97 0.38 19.87
N VAL A 234 -14.30 1.39 19.06
CA VAL A 234 -13.63 2.68 19.02
C VAL A 234 -14.48 3.66 19.81
N THR A 235 -13.89 4.28 20.83
CA THR A 235 -14.59 5.18 21.75
C THR A 235 -14.35 6.65 21.41
N HIS A 236 -13.25 6.98 20.74
CA HIS A 236 -12.86 8.33 20.37
C HIS A 236 -12.56 8.47 18.87
N PRO A 237 -12.96 9.59 18.24
CA PRO A 237 -13.80 10.67 18.80
C PRO A 237 -15.27 10.23 18.89
N ARG A 238 -16.05 10.81 19.80
CA ARG A 238 -17.46 10.43 20.02
C ARG A 238 -18.32 10.34 18.76
N ARG A 239 -18.05 11.21 17.77
CA ARG A 239 -18.77 11.22 16.47
C ARG A 239 -18.51 9.98 15.60
N ALA A 240 -17.50 9.20 15.92
CA ALA A 240 -17.15 7.95 15.26
C ALA A 240 -17.09 6.78 16.25
N ALA A 241 -17.71 6.92 17.43
CA ALA A 241 -17.77 5.84 18.39
C ALA A 241 -18.63 4.70 17.83
N GLY A 242 -18.19 3.45 17.99
CA GLY A 242 -18.88 2.27 17.51
C GLY A 242 -17.96 1.06 17.32
N TYR A 243 -18.51 0.00 16.76
CA TYR A 243 -17.77 -1.24 16.49
C TYR A 243 -17.24 -1.26 15.06
N TYR A 244 -15.97 -1.65 14.94
CA TYR A 244 -15.24 -1.68 13.70
C TYR A 244 -14.59 -3.04 13.46
N ALA A 245 -14.43 -3.36 12.18
CA ALA A 245 -13.67 -4.51 11.68
C ALA A 245 -12.53 -4.02 10.78
N ASP A 246 -11.71 -4.96 10.34
CA ASP A 246 -10.56 -4.71 9.47
C ASP A 246 -10.94 -3.87 8.25
N GLY A 247 -10.16 -2.82 8.01
CA GLY A 247 -10.35 -1.90 6.90
C GLY A 247 -10.22 -2.57 5.54
N GLY A 248 -9.45 -3.66 5.44
CA GLY A 248 -9.25 -4.42 4.21
C GLY A 248 -10.52 -5.02 3.64
N THR A 249 -11.57 -5.15 4.45
CA THR A 249 -12.88 -5.61 3.96
C THR A 249 -13.54 -4.66 2.96
N ARG A 250 -13.17 -3.37 2.98
CA ARG A 250 -13.74 -2.34 2.10
C ARG A 250 -12.69 -1.52 1.38
N LEU A 251 -11.55 -1.26 2.01
CA LEU A 251 -10.49 -0.41 1.47
C LEU A 251 -9.12 -0.93 1.95
N ASN A 252 -8.59 -1.94 1.27
CA ASN A 252 -7.31 -2.53 1.63
C ASN A 252 -6.11 -1.67 1.19
N SER A 253 -6.25 -0.93 0.09
CA SER A 253 -5.20 -0.03 -0.40
C SER A 253 -5.65 1.42 -0.26
N PRO A 254 -5.17 2.16 0.75
CA PRO A 254 -5.61 3.53 0.99
C PRO A 254 -4.96 4.57 0.07
N ILE A 255 -4.91 4.29 -1.26
CA ILE A 255 -4.41 5.24 -2.28
C ILE A 255 -5.31 6.48 -2.32
N LYS A 256 -6.63 6.30 -2.38
CA LYS A 256 -7.58 7.42 -2.40
C LYS A 256 -7.46 8.30 -1.16
N PRO A 257 -7.42 7.77 0.08
CA PRO A 257 -7.11 8.56 1.26
C PRO A 257 -5.79 9.32 1.19
N ALA A 258 -4.72 8.70 0.68
CA ALA A 258 -3.44 9.37 0.52
C ALA A 258 -3.52 10.58 -0.41
N LEU A 259 -4.22 10.44 -1.55
CA LEU A 259 -4.45 11.53 -2.50
C LEU A 259 -5.32 12.64 -1.90
N ASN A 260 -6.36 12.29 -1.15
CA ASN A 260 -7.24 13.25 -0.49
C ASN A 260 -6.54 14.00 0.67
N LEU A 261 -5.49 13.42 1.26
CA LEU A 261 -4.57 14.06 2.20
C LEU A 261 -3.51 14.94 1.52
N GLY A 262 -3.63 15.13 0.21
CA GLY A 262 -2.80 16.06 -0.55
C GLY A 262 -1.53 15.45 -1.14
N ALA A 263 -1.40 14.13 -1.22
CA ALA A 263 -0.22 13.51 -1.80
C ALA A 263 -0.05 13.88 -3.28
N ASP A 264 1.13 14.37 -3.64
CA ASP A 264 1.56 14.63 -5.03
C ASP A 264 2.23 13.40 -5.64
N ARG A 265 2.79 12.55 -4.77
CA ARG A 265 3.50 11.32 -5.13
C ARG A 265 3.17 10.22 -4.14
N VAL A 266 3.10 8.98 -4.62
CA VAL A 266 2.76 7.83 -3.79
C VAL A 266 3.78 6.71 -3.91
N ILE A 267 4.16 6.14 -2.78
CA ILE A 267 4.86 4.86 -2.70
C ILE A 267 3.80 3.83 -2.34
N VAL A 268 3.59 2.82 -3.17
CA VAL A 268 2.64 1.73 -2.91
C VAL A 268 3.41 0.43 -2.77
N ILE A 269 3.25 -0.22 -1.64
CA ILE A 269 3.83 -1.54 -1.41
C ILE A 269 2.70 -2.57 -1.60
N GLY A 270 2.83 -3.42 -2.61
CA GLY A 270 1.92 -4.54 -2.84
C GLY A 270 2.41 -5.81 -2.18
N LEU A 271 1.51 -6.64 -1.71
CA LEU A 271 1.83 -7.97 -1.14
C LEU A 271 1.68 -9.10 -2.16
N GLU A 272 1.14 -8.78 -3.33
CA GLU A 272 1.05 -9.62 -4.52
C GLU A 272 1.42 -8.80 -5.77
N PRO A 273 1.83 -9.43 -6.87
CA PRO A 273 2.11 -8.73 -8.11
C PRO A 273 0.95 -7.86 -8.58
N PHE A 274 1.25 -6.68 -9.08
CA PHE A 274 0.23 -5.80 -9.68
C PHE A 274 -0.24 -6.28 -11.06
N SER A 275 0.39 -7.33 -11.63
CA SER A 275 0.01 -7.90 -12.92
C SER A 275 -1.14 -8.90 -12.79
N PHE A 276 -2.11 -8.78 -13.67
CA PHE A 276 -3.18 -9.77 -13.82
C PHE A 276 -2.83 -10.72 -14.97
N GLY A 277 -2.89 -12.00 -14.75
CA GLY A 277 -2.64 -12.99 -15.79
C GLY A 277 -1.91 -14.21 -15.26
N GLY A 278 -2.60 -14.96 -14.47
CA GLY A 278 -2.17 -16.24 -13.95
C GLY A 278 -3.31 -16.85 -13.16
N GLY A 279 -4.36 -17.29 -13.87
CA GLY A 279 -5.41 -18.04 -13.21
C GLY A 279 -4.78 -19.17 -12.39
N ARG A 280 -5.21 -19.35 -11.14
CA ARG A 280 -4.81 -20.50 -10.34
C ARG A 280 -5.10 -21.76 -11.14
N PRO A 281 -4.15 -22.69 -11.25
CA PRO A 281 -4.44 -23.98 -11.90
C PRO A 281 -5.62 -24.63 -11.17
N ALA A 282 -6.61 -25.09 -11.92
CA ALA A 282 -7.77 -25.76 -11.38
C ALA A 282 -7.31 -26.96 -10.54
N SER A 283 -7.74 -27.03 -9.29
CA SER A 283 -7.50 -28.20 -8.46
C SER A 283 -8.31 -29.39 -9.02
N PRO A 284 -7.70 -30.53 -9.20
CA PRO A 284 -8.44 -31.73 -9.66
C PRO A 284 -9.43 -32.26 -8.61
N ARG A 285 -9.38 -31.74 -7.38
CA ARG A 285 -10.37 -32.01 -6.32
C ARG A 285 -11.23 -30.79 -6.13
N GLY A 286 -12.54 -30.99 -5.90
CA GLY A 286 -13.46 -29.88 -5.59
C GLY A 286 -12.94 -29.01 -4.44
N PRO A 287 -13.30 -27.70 -4.42
CA PRO A 287 -12.82 -26.77 -3.39
C PRO A 287 -13.33 -27.19 -2.00
N SER A 288 -12.44 -27.16 -1.02
CA SER A 288 -12.80 -27.29 0.39
C SER A 288 -13.36 -25.97 0.94
N ILE A 289 -14.03 -26.00 2.10
CA ILE A 289 -14.47 -24.78 2.83
C ILE A 289 -13.27 -23.85 3.09
N ALA A 290 -12.12 -24.43 3.38
CA ALA A 290 -10.89 -23.66 3.58
C ALA A 290 -10.37 -23.00 2.30
N ASP A 291 -10.52 -23.64 1.15
CA ASP A 291 -10.18 -23.03 -0.16
C ASP A 291 -11.12 -21.86 -0.47
N VAL A 292 -12.41 -21.99 -0.13
CA VAL A 292 -13.38 -20.91 -0.27
C VAL A 292 -13.02 -19.75 0.67
N ALA A 293 -12.72 -20.01 1.95
CA ALA A 293 -12.32 -19.00 2.91
C ALA A 293 -11.01 -18.28 2.49
N ALA A 294 -10.02 -19.05 1.97
CA ALA A 294 -8.80 -18.47 1.43
C ALA A 294 -9.07 -17.54 0.25
N ASN A 295 -9.91 -17.99 -0.70
CA ASN A 295 -10.28 -17.16 -1.84
C ASN A 295 -11.07 -15.92 -1.45
N MET A 296 -11.93 -16.00 -0.43
CA MET A 296 -12.63 -14.82 0.12
C MET A 296 -11.64 -13.83 0.74
N LEU A 297 -10.69 -14.29 1.56
CA LEU A 297 -9.67 -13.43 2.14
C LEU A 297 -8.75 -12.82 1.09
N ASP A 298 -8.34 -13.57 0.08
CA ASP A 298 -7.55 -13.04 -1.03
C ASP A 298 -8.32 -11.98 -1.82
N GLY A 299 -9.58 -12.22 -2.15
CA GLY A 299 -10.43 -11.25 -2.86
C GLY A 299 -10.67 -9.97 -2.04
N MET A 300 -10.77 -10.10 -0.72
CA MET A 300 -10.96 -8.94 0.17
C MET A 300 -9.68 -8.14 0.39
N LEU A 301 -8.52 -8.81 0.46
CA LEU A 301 -7.28 -8.19 0.92
C LEU A 301 -6.24 -7.96 -0.18
N VAL A 302 -6.30 -8.70 -1.29
CA VAL A 302 -5.24 -8.70 -2.30
C VAL A 302 -5.67 -8.02 -3.60
N ASP A 303 -6.83 -8.36 -4.13
CA ASP A 303 -7.27 -7.88 -5.45
C ASP A 303 -7.52 -6.38 -5.52
N GLN A 304 -7.88 -5.75 -4.40
CA GLN A 304 -8.18 -4.32 -4.35
C GLN A 304 -6.95 -3.46 -4.65
N VAL A 305 -5.77 -3.82 -4.14
CA VAL A 305 -4.54 -3.03 -4.35
C VAL A 305 -4.20 -2.92 -5.82
N ALA A 306 -4.28 -4.02 -6.54
CA ALA A 306 -3.98 -4.05 -7.97
C ALA A 306 -5.01 -3.25 -8.80
N GLN A 307 -6.29 -3.26 -8.40
CA GLN A 307 -7.33 -2.47 -9.06
C GLN A 307 -7.14 -0.98 -8.85
N ASP A 308 -6.80 -0.54 -7.63
CA ASP A 308 -6.59 0.87 -7.32
C ASP A 308 -5.34 1.43 -8.01
N VAL A 309 -4.27 0.64 -8.07
CA VAL A 309 -3.06 0.99 -8.85
C VAL A 309 -3.40 1.14 -10.33
N ARG A 310 -4.22 0.24 -10.90
CA ARG A 310 -4.68 0.37 -12.29
C ARG A 310 -5.52 1.61 -12.53
N ARG A 311 -6.46 1.93 -11.65
CA ARG A 311 -7.26 3.16 -11.75
C ARG A 311 -6.36 4.39 -11.74
N MET A 312 -5.36 4.41 -10.86
CA MET A 312 -4.38 5.50 -10.82
C MET A 312 -3.57 5.58 -12.12
N ALA A 313 -3.11 4.46 -12.65
CA ALA A 313 -2.37 4.39 -13.90
C ALA A 313 -3.24 4.83 -15.10
N LEU A 314 -4.49 4.40 -15.15
CA LEU A 314 -5.45 4.82 -16.17
C LEU A 314 -5.69 6.33 -16.12
N VAL A 315 -5.89 6.91 -14.93
CA VAL A 315 -6.02 8.37 -14.80
C VAL A 315 -4.77 9.07 -15.30
N ASN A 316 -3.57 8.56 -14.96
CA ASN A 316 -2.31 9.13 -15.44
C ASN A 316 -2.19 9.08 -16.97
N SER A 317 -2.67 8.00 -17.64
CA SER A 317 -2.58 7.86 -19.10
C SER A 317 -3.36 8.95 -19.85
N PHE A 318 -4.48 9.41 -19.28
CA PHE A 318 -5.24 10.54 -19.88
C PHE A 318 -4.44 11.86 -19.91
N PHE A 319 -3.41 12.01 -19.07
CA PHE A 319 -2.56 13.20 -19.06
C PHE A 319 -1.36 13.11 -20.00
N VAL A 320 -0.96 11.89 -20.40
CA VAL A 320 0.15 11.69 -21.34
C VAL A 320 -0.28 12.02 -22.78
N GLU A 321 -1.52 11.69 -23.14
CA GLU A 321 -2.05 11.92 -24.48
C GLU A 321 -2.47 13.38 -24.75
N ASP A 322 -2.87 14.10 -23.71
CA ASP A 322 -3.50 15.43 -23.84
C ASP A 322 -2.51 16.59 -24.05
N VAL A 323 -1.22 16.39 -23.79
CA VAL A 323 -0.18 17.39 -24.08
C VAL A 323 -0.03 17.62 -25.59
N ALA A 324 -0.41 16.62 -26.39
CA ALA A 324 -0.31 16.69 -27.86
C ALA A 324 -1.55 17.27 -28.56
N THR A 325 -2.74 17.24 -27.95
CA THR A 325 -4.02 17.52 -28.62
C THR A 325 -4.82 18.70 -28.06
N GLY A 326 -4.45 19.29 -26.95
CA GLY A 326 -5.08 20.51 -26.40
C GLY A 326 -6.53 20.35 -25.90
N THR A 327 -7.04 19.12 -25.68
CA THR A 327 -8.44 18.83 -25.34
C THR A 327 -8.76 18.67 -23.85
N LEU A 328 -7.88 19.13 -22.96
CA LEU A 328 -8.01 19.01 -21.49
C LEU A 328 -9.17 19.78 -20.81
N HIS A 329 -10.01 20.46 -21.56
CA HIS A 329 -10.99 21.36 -20.91
C HIS A 329 -12.19 20.66 -20.27
N SER A 330 -12.65 19.53 -20.80
CA SER A 330 -13.90 18.93 -20.38
C SER A 330 -13.87 18.19 -19.02
N PRO A 331 -12.91 17.27 -18.72
CA PRO A 331 -12.87 16.61 -17.42
C PRO A 331 -12.49 17.55 -16.27
N ARG A 332 -11.61 18.53 -16.54
CA ARG A 332 -11.21 19.54 -15.56
C ARG A 332 -12.38 20.46 -15.17
N SER A 333 -13.10 20.96 -16.17
CA SER A 333 -14.25 21.85 -15.95
C SER A 333 -15.38 21.12 -15.24
N TYR A 334 -15.65 19.87 -15.57
CA TYR A 334 -16.67 19.05 -14.91
C TYR A 334 -16.36 18.86 -13.42
N ARG A 335 -15.11 18.51 -13.06
CA ARG A 335 -14.73 18.35 -11.65
C ARG A 335 -14.81 19.65 -10.87
N LEU A 336 -14.28 20.74 -11.43
CA LEU A 336 -14.34 22.07 -10.81
C LEU A 336 -15.78 22.52 -10.58
N SER A 337 -16.71 22.27 -11.52
CA SER A 337 -18.13 22.60 -11.36
C SER A 337 -18.82 21.82 -10.24
N ARG A 338 -18.25 20.69 -9.81
CA ARG A 338 -18.72 19.88 -8.69
C ARG A 338 -17.94 20.16 -7.39
N GLY A 339 -17.08 21.17 -7.35
CA GLY A 339 -16.26 21.50 -6.18
C GLY A 339 -15.13 20.50 -5.89
N HIS A 340 -14.78 19.67 -6.88
CA HIS A 340 -13.65 18.74 -6.76
C HIS A 340 -12.41 19.34 -7.40
N ASP A 341 -11.23 19.02 -6.82
CA ASP A 341 -9.96 19.35 -7.46
C ASP A 341 -9.83 18.67 -8.82
N PRO A 342 -9.22 19.33 -9.81
CA PRO A 342 -8.99 18.73 -11.11
C PRO A 342 -8.09 17.49 -10.97
N TYR A 343 -8.28 16.51 -11.83
CA TYR A 343 -7.34 15.39 -11.95
C TYR A 343 -5.96 15.92 -12.25
N ARG A 344 -4.96 15.31 -11.64
CA ARG A 344 -3.54 15.60 -11.87
C ARG A 344 -2.78 14.28 -12.00
N PRO A 345 -1.71 14.24 -12.81
CA PRO A 345 -0.88 13.04 -12.89
C PRO A 345 -0.16 12.83 -11.56
N ILE A 346 -0.25 11.62 -11.04
CA ILE A 346 0.37 11.21 -9.78
C ILE A 346 1.63 10.41 -10.10
N SER A 347 2.78 10.89 -9.64
CA SER A 347 4.00 10.10 -9.72
C SER A 347 4.03 9.04 -8.63
N TYR A 348 4.52 7.85 -8.95
CA TYR A 348 4.46 6.71 -8.03
C TYR A 348 5.75 5.88 -8.04
N ALA A 349 5.92 5.11 -6.96
CA ALA A 349 6.83 3.99 -6.86
C ALA A 349 6.03 2.76 -6.42
N LEU A 350 6.07 1.67 -7.22
CA LEU A 350 5.30 0.45 -7.00
C LEU A 350 6.25 -0.71 -6.71
N VAL A 351 6.25 -1.22 -5.48
CA VAL A 351 7.06 -2.38 -5.10
C VAL A 351 6.16 -3.52 -4.69
N SER A 352 6.36 -4.69 -5.30
CA SER A 352 5.62 -5.91 -5.00
C SER A 352 6.44 -7.16 -5.30
N PRO A 353 6.07 -8.33 -4.76
CA PRO A 353 6.63 -9.61 -5.16
C PRO A 353 6.49 -9.85 -6.66
N ARG A 354 7.40 -10.61 -7.26
CA ARG A 354 7.37 -10.87 -8.71
C ARG A 354 6.37 -11.95 -9.13
N ARG A 355 6.09 -12.91 -8.25
CA ARG A 355 5.32 -14.10 -8.55
C ARG A 355 4.12 -14.19 -7.63
N HIS A 356 2.98 -14.52 -8.20
CA HIS A 356 1.81 -14.84 -7.40
C HIS A 356 2.11 -15.95 -6.39
N GLY A 357 1.62 -15.77 -5.16
CA GLY A 357 1.81 -16.72 -4.08
C GLY A 357 3.25 -16.85 -3.61
N GLU A 358 4.14 -15.93 -3.89
CA GLU A 358 5.55 -16.01 -3.47
C GLU A 358 5.68 -15.99 -1.96
N ILE A 359 4.94 -15.11 -1.30
CA ILE A 359 4.90 -15.01 0.16
C ILE A 359 4.29 -16.28 0.78
N GLY A 360 3.18 -16.78 0.21
CA GLY A 360 2.55 -18.03 0.66
C GLY A 360 3.46 -19.24 0.53
N ARG A 361 4.26 -19.31 -0.54
CA ARG A 361 5.27 -20.37 -0.70
C ARG A 361 6.37 -20.31 0.34
N ILE A 362 6.85 -19.12 0.66
CA ILE A 362 7.84 -18.91 1.75
C ILE A 362 7.23 -19.38 3.07
N ALA A 363 5.99 -18.97 3.39
CA ALA A 363 5.31 -19.39 4.61
C ALA A 363 5.22 -20.92 4.71
N GLN A 364 4.85 -21.58 3.62
CA GLN A 364 4.78 -23.04 3.58
C GLN A 364 6.15 -23.69 3.76
N GLN A 365 7.20 -23.18 3.14
CA GLN A 365 8.56 -23.71 3.27
C GLN A 365 9.08 -23.57 4.70
N VAL A 366 8.91 -22.39 5.31
CA VAL A 366 9.30 -22.17 6.72
C VAL A 366 8.48 -23.06 7.65
N PHE A 367 7.17 -23.20 7.40
CA PHE A 367 6.31 -24.08 8.17
C PHE A 367 6.79 -25.53 8.10
N GLN A 368 7.10 -26.04 6.92
CA GLN A 368 7.60 -27.40 6.74
C GLN A 368 8.95 -27.64 7.44
N ARG A 369 9.88 -26.66 7.35
CA ARG A 369 11.20 -26.75 8.01
C ARG A 369 11.09 -26.75 9.54
N ARG A 370 10.24 -25.89 10.09
CA ARG A 370 10.20 -25.65 11.55
C ARG A 370 9.17 -26.47 12.29
N TYR A 371 8.04 -26.74 11.67
CA TYR A 371 6.85 -27.35 12.30
C TYR A 371 6.42 -28.65 11.62
N GLY A 372 7.13 -29.12 10.57
CA GLY A 372 6.90 -30.41 9.93
C GLY A 372 7.43 -31.59 10.78
N GLY A 373 6.81 -32.77 10.68
CA GLY A 373 7.20 -33.96 11.38
C GLY A 373 7.27 -33.79 12.91
N PHE A 374 8.39 -34.11 13.55
CA PHE A 374 8.60 -33.92 15.00
C PHE A 374 8.60 -32.44 15.43
N GLY A 375 8.76 -31.50 14.53
CA GLY A 375 8.65 -30.06 14.81
C GLY A 375 7.24 -29.62 15.18
N SER A 376 6.21 -30.43 14.92
CA SER A 376 4.81 -30.16 15.30
C SER A 376 4.61 -30.02 16.83
N LEU A 377 5.52 -30.54 17.64
CA LEU A 377 5.51 -30.39 19.11
C LEU A 377 6.07 -29.04 19.59
N ARG A 378 6.76 -28.28 18.72
CA ARG A 378 7.38 -27.01 19.10
C ARG A 378 6.36 -25.89 19.27
N ASP A 379 5.33 -25.88 18.44
CA ASP A 379 4.22 -24.92 18.55
C ASP A 379 2.92 -25.58 18.08
N ILE A 380 2.16 -26.08 19.04
CA ILE A 380 0.90 -26.79 18.80
C ILE A 380 -0.13 -25.85 18.16
N ASP A 381 -0.09 -24.55 18.49
CA ASP A 381 -1.02 -23.58 17.91
C ASP A 381 -0.88 -23.44 16.40
N TYR A 382 0.38 -23.39 15.88
CA TYR A 382 0.58 -23.37 14.42
C TYR A 382 0.13 -24.69 13.75
N THR A 383 0.28 -25.81 14.44
CA THR A 383 -0.23 -27.10 13.94
C THR A 383 -1.75 -27.11 13.89
N VAL A 384 -2.40 -26.57 14.91
CA VAL A 384 -3.87 -26.44 14.96
C VAL A 384 -4.35 -25.47 13.87
N ILE A 385 -3.73 -24.29 13.77
CA ILE A 385 -4.04 -23.31 12.71
C ILE A 385 -3.91 -23.96 11.33
N SER A 386 -2.82 -24.68 11.05
CA SER A 386 -2.61 -25.32 9.75
C SER A 386 -3.63 -26.41 9.42
N ARG A 387 -4.15 -27.10 10.43
CA ARG A 387 -5.21 -28.11 10.24
C ARG A 387 -6.57 -27.47 10.00
N ILE A 388 -6.87 -26.35 10.66
CA ILE A 388 -8.11 -25.59 10.45
C ILE A 388 -8.12 -24.96 9.06
N LEU A 389 -6.95 -24.49 8.58
CA LEU A 389 -6.80 -23.76 7.33
C LEU A 389 -6.84 -24.66 6.07
N GLY A 390 -6.99 -25.97 6.19
CA GLY A 390 -7.35 -26.86 5.09
C GLY A 390 -6.23 -27.63 4.40
N SER A 391 -6.57 -28.38 3.36
CA SER A 391 -5.78 -29.48 2.78
C SER A 391 -4.99 -29.13 1.52
N SER A 392 -5.33 -28.07 0.76
CA SER A 392 -4.54 -27.73 -0.43
C SER A 392 -3.25 -26.96 -0.05
N SER A 393 -2.14 -27.34 -0.68
CA SER A 393 -0.83 -26.81 -0.29
C SER A 393 -0.68 -25.28 -0.52
N GLN A 394 -1.28 -24.77 -1.57
CA GLN A 394 -1.15 -23.35 -1.96
C GLN A 394 -2.04 -22.45 -1.09
N SER A 395 -3.34 -22.77 -0.97
CA SER A 395 -4.27 -22.00 -0.12
C SER A 395 -3.85 -22.01 1.36
N ARG A 396 -3.27 -23.14 1.82
CA ARG A 396 -2.69 -23.22 3.16
C ARG A 396 -1.52 -22.25 3.35
N GLY A 397 -0.60 -22.17 2.37
CA GLY A 397 0.54 -21.25 2.40
C GLY A 397 0.08 -19.80 2.47
N GLU A 398 -0.92 -19.43 1.67
CA GLU A 398 -1.51 -18.10 1.68
C GLU A 398 -2.09 -17.75 3.05
N LEU A 399 -2.98 -18.57 3.59
CA LEU A 399 -3.60 -18.35 4.90
C LEU A 399 -2.58 -18.35 6.05
N LEU A 400 -1.60 -19.27 6.01
CA LEU A 400 -0.52 -19.30 7.00
C LEU A 400 0.27 -17.99 7.00
N SER A 401 0.54 -17.41 5.84
CA SER A 401 1.32 -16.18 5.73
C SER A 401 0.69 -14.97 6.43
N PHE A 402 -0.61 -14.96 6.65
CA PHE A 402 -1.28 -13.91 7.44
C PHE A 402 -1.03 -14.02 8.95
N LEU A 403 -0.89 -15.25 9.46
CA LEU A 403 -0.85 -15.53 10.90
C LEU A 403 0.54 -15.99 11.39
N MET A 404 1.50 -16.11 10.47
CA MET A 404 2.81 -16.67 10.77
C MET A 404 3.80 -15.60 11.27
N PHE A 405 3.60 -15.16 12.52
CA PHE A 405 4.54 -14.28 13.22
C PHE A 405 5.73 -15.09 13.74
N ASP A 406 6.44 -15.76 12.84
CA ASP A 406 7.65 -16.53 13.09
C ASP A 406 8.88 -15.77 12.61
N GLN A 407 9.97 -15.79 13.40
CA GLN A 407 11.18 -14.99 13.11
C GLN A 407 11.82 -15.30 11.77
N GLU A 408 11.87 -16.59 11.41
CA GLU A 408 12.48 -17.01 10.14
C GLU A 408 11.64 -16.52 8.96
N PHE A 409 10.31 -16.66 9.07
CA PHE A 409 9.40 -16.14 8.06
C PHE A 409 9.48 -14.63 7.93
N VAL A 410 9.46 -13.91 9.05
CA VAL A 410 9.62 -12.44 9.08
C VAL A 410 10.94 -12.02 8.43
N ALA A 411 12.06 -12.69 8.78
CA ALA A 411 13.35 -12.37 8.20
C ALA A 411 13.40 -12.60 6.68
N GLU A 412 12.82 -13.72 6.19
CA GLU A 412 12.74 -14.00 4.76
C GLU A 412 11.88 -12.98 4.02
N LEU A 413 10.77 -12.49 4.64
CA LEU A 413 9.92 -11.45 4.04
C LEU A 413 10.61 -10.09 3.99
N ILE A 414 11.31 -9.70 5.05
CA ILE A 414 12.12 -8.46 5.05
C ILE A 414 13.13 -8.51 3.90
N GLU A 415 13.83 -9.64 3.74
CA GLU A 415 14.83 -9.79 2.68
C GLU A 415 14.20 -9.83 1.28
N LEU A 416 13.00 -10.43 1.13
CA LEU A 416 12.25 -10.40 -0.12
C LEU A 416 11.88 -8.94 -0.49
N GLY A 417 11.33 -8.18 0.46
CA GLY A 417 10.95 -6.78 0.26
C GLY A 417 12.16 -5.90 -0.13
N ARG A 418 13.30 -6.10 0.55
CA ARG A 418 14.57 -5.43 0.21
C ARG A 418 14.99 -5.70 -1.24
N ARG A 419 15.03 -6.97 -1.64
CA ARG A 419 15.43 -7.36 -3.01
C ARG A 419 14.50 -6.78 -4.07
N ASP A 420 13.20 -6.71 -3.79
CA ASP A 420 12.23 -6.17 -4.74
C ASP A 420 12.35 -4.64 -4.86
N ALA A 421 12.54 -3.93 -3.74
CA ALA A 421 12.80 -2.50 -3.73
C ALA A 421 14.13 -2.13 -4.41
N GLN A 422 15.20 -2.87 -4.15
CA GLN A 422 16.48 -2.69 -4.87
C GLN A 422 16.33 -2.88 -6.38
N ARG A 423 15.47 -3.83 -6.79
CA ARG A 423 15.16 -4.02 -8.22
C ARG A 423 14.40 -2.84 -8.79
N TRP A 424 13.42 -2.29 -8.05
CA TRP A 424 12.73 -1.07 -8.41
C TRP A 424 13.72 0.06 -8.64
N LEU A 425 14.58 0.35 -7.66
CA LEU A 425 15.58 1.42 -7.71
C LEU A 425 16.53 1.28 -8.90
N ARG A 426 16.96 0.04 -9.22
CA ARG A 426 17.80 -0.20 -10.42
C ARG A 426 17.07 0.06 -11.73
N ARG A 427 15.77 -0.21 -11.81
CA ARG A 427 14.95 0.02 -13.02
C ARG A 427 14.53 1.47 -13.14
N HIS A 428 14.38 2.16 -12.04
CA HIS A 428 13.91 3.54 -11.97
C HIS A 428 14.95 4.47 -11.31
N PRO A 429 16.05 4.82 -12.01
CA PRO A 429 17.10 5.68 -11.45
C PRO A 429 16.58 7.05 -11.02
N ARG A 430 15.47 7.52 -11.62
CA ARG A 430 14.79 8.75 -11.25
C ARG A 430 13.86 8.57 -10.06
N PHE A 431 13.72 7.37 -9.51
CA PHE A 431 12.83 6.95 -8.43
C PHE A 431 11.34 6.99 -8.80
N TRP A 432 10.85 8.08 -9.36
CA TRP A 432 9.45 8.31 -9.65
C TRP A 432 9.07 7.91 -11.08
N CYS A 433 7.98 7.19 -11.21
CA CYS A 433 7.36 6.83 -12.48
C CYS A 433 6.01 7.55 -12.64
N ARG A 434 5.60 7.80 -13.87
CA ARG A 434 4.26 8.29 -14.23
C ARG A 434 3.57 7.37 -15.21
N ASP A 435 4.35 6.64 -15.97
CA ASP A 435 3.88 5.71 -16.99
C ASP A 435 3.93 4.28 -16.46
N ALA A 436 2.76 3.67 -16.34
CA ALA A 436 2.60 2.33 -15.83
C ALA A 436 2.97 1.22 -16.83
N SER A 437 3.24 1.58 -18.09
CA SER A 437 3.45 0.62 -19.17
C SER A 437 4.62 -0.35 -18.94
N HIS A 438 5.61 0.06 -18.15
CA HIS A 438 6.77 -0.77 -17.82
C HIS A 438 6.62 -1.60 -16.53
N ASP A 439 5.72 -1.23 -15.65
CA ASP A 439 5.57 -1.82 -14.30
C ASP A 439 4.36 -2.74 -14.17
N LEU A 440 3.34 -2.44 -14.91
CA LEU A 440 2.16 -3.27 -15.10
C LEU A 440 2.37 -4.02 -16.40
N ASN A 441 2.23 -5.34 -16.42
CA ASN A 441 2.43 -6.16 -17.62
C ASN A 441 1.57 -5.59 -18.77
N VAL A 442 2.21 -4.86 -19.69
CA VAL A 442 1.62 -3.95 -20.69
C VAL A 442 0.54 -4.62 -21.55
N GLY A 443 0.66 -5.92 -21.80
CA GLY A 443 -0.34 -6.66 -22.58
C GLY A 443 -1.77 -6.65 -21.99
N ASP A 444 -1.93 -6.36 -20.70
CA ASP A 444 -3.24 -6.31 -20.03
C ASP A 444 -3.74 -4.87 -19.83
N VAL A 445 -2.82 -3.91 -19.67
CA VAL A 445 -3.17 -2.49 -19.59
C VAL A 445 -3.59 -1.99 -20.98
N ASP A 446 -2.83 -2.32 -22.02
CA ASP A 446 -3.16 -1.95 -23.39
C ASP A 446 -4.50 -2.53 -23.84
N ARG A 447 -4.82 -3.78 -23.47
CA ARG A 447 -6.15 -4.35 -23.76
C ARG A 447 -7.28 -3.65 -23.00
N GLY A 448 -7.03 -3.17 -21.79
CA GLY A 448 -8.00 -2.39 -21.01
C GLY A 448 -8.19 -0.99 -21.58
N VAL A 449 -7.09 -0.31 -21.90
CA VAL A 449 -7.10 1.02 -22.51
C VAL A 449 -7.70 0.97 -23.91
N LEU A 450 -7.33 -0.01 -24.74
CA LEU A 450 -7.92 -0.20 -26.06
C LEU A 450 -9.43 -0.48 -25.99
N LYS A 451 -9.90 -1.30 -25.04
CA LYS A 451 -11.34 -1.52 -24.84
C LYS A 451 -12.09 -0.28 -24.42
N GLU A 452 -11.51 0.59 -23.59
CA GLU A 452 -12.12 1.84 -23.20
C GLU A 452 -12.04 2.90 -24.30
N GLN A 453 -10.95 2.93 -25.06
CA GLN A 453 -10.82 3.78 -26.26
C GLN A 453 -11.85 3.38 -27.32
N ASP A 454 -11.97 2.07 -27.59
CA ASP A 454 -13.00 1.56 -28.51
C ASP A 454 -14.41 1.90 -28.03
N ALA A 455 -14.69 1.76 -26.73
CA ALA A 455 -15.98 2.12 -26.13
C ALA A 455 -16.25 3.64 -26.20
N LEU A 456 -15.21 4.46 -26.03
CA LEU A 456 -15.31 5.92 -26.14
C LEU A 456 -15.52 6.37 -27.60
N GLU A 457 -14.86 5.71 -28.56
CA GLU A 457 -15.06 5.94 -29.98
C GLU A 457 -16.44 5.49 -30.43
N GLU A 458 -16.91 4.32 -29.99
CA GLU A 458 -18.27 3.85 -30.24
C GLU A 458 -19.33 4.81 -29.66
N PHE A 459 -19.10 5.33 -28.45
CA PHE A 459 -19.96 6.35 -27.85
C PHE A 459 -19.96 7.67 -28.64
N ARG A 460 -18.79 8.10 -29.14
CA ARG A 460 -18.69 9.30 -30.01
C ARG A 460 -19.39 9.12 -31.35
N GLN A 461 -19.30 7.92 -31.94
CA GLN A 461 -19.97 7.58 -33.19
C GLN A 461 -21.53 7.55 -33.06
N ARG A 462 -22.04 7.07 -31.92
CA ARG A 462 -23.47 7.04 -31.63
C ARG A 462 -24.09 8.43 -31.34
N ARG A 463 -23.28 9.44 -31.08
CA ARG A 463 -23.69 10.83 -30.82
C ARG A 463 -23.54 11.76 -32.03
N ARG A 464 -22.98 11.28 -33.13
CA ARG A 464 -23.00 11.93 -34.44
C ARG A 464 -24.18 11.40 -35.27
#